data_8efdd65c9625f3741cbfb3ad648af99c
#
_entry.id   8efdd65c9625f3741cbfb3ad648af99c
#
_cell.length_a   1.000
_cell.length_b   1.000
_cell.length_c   1.000
_cell.angle_alpha   90.00
_cell.angle_beta   90.00
_cell.angle_gamma   90.00
#
_symmetry.space_group_name_H-M   'P 1'
#
loop_
_entity.id
_entity.type
_entity.pdbx_description
1 polymer ?
#
loop_
_entity_poly.entity_id
_entity_poly.type
_entity_poly.pdbx_seq_one_letter_code
_entity_poly.pdbx_strand_id
1 'polypeptide(L)'
;FYPEGFRLAEERYNHPDAGRHLNPSLLNKKRWQGESIIGKTLWVHAEQGLGDTVMCARYFPLLRKTGAKIIYECQSAAIPLLKNEFPWLELVSIESGAVANYSFDCWIGVMSLPHVFCHAADNIPGQSAYLSVSQEATNYWQHRVNELSPGRRFRVGVAWSGNPIHRADRRRSIKFEKIFPYLQKVNGVSFFVLQTNVPDECERVAINLSDELLTLDDTGALITQMDLVITVDTSIVHIAGALGKKTWLLLPYRYEWRWGLEGETNHW
;
A
#
# COMPACT_ATOMS: atom_id res chain seq x y z
N PHE A 1 -10.40 20.16 5.11
CA PHE A 1 -11.62 19.32 5.02
C PHE A 1 -11.41 17.83 5.39
N TYR A 2 -10.19 17.39 5.70
CA TYR A 2 -9.92 15.98 6.02
C TYR A 2 -10.71 15.43 7.23
N PRO A 3 -10.80 16.12 8.39
CA PRO A 3 -11.51 15.56 9.54
C PRO A 3 -12.97 15.27 9.26
N GLU A 4 -13.65 16.19 8.58
CA GLU A 4 -15.05 16.00 8.17
C GLU A 4 -15.17 14.91 7.10
N GLY A 5 -14.26 14.85 6.15
CA GLY A 5 -14.22 13.77 5.15
C GLY A 5 -14.04 12.40 5.78
N PHE A 6 -13.16 12.26 6.77
CA PHE A 6 -12.97 11.01 7.50
C PHE A 6 -14.20 10.63 8.32
N ARG A 7 -14.87 11.60 8.94
CA ARG A 7 -16.12 11.37 9.65
C ARG A 7 -17.22 10.87 8.70
N LEU A 8 -17.37 11.50 7.55
CA LEU A 8 -18.35 11.07 6.53
C LEU A 8 -18.01 9.71 5.92
N ALA A 9 -16.73 9.37 5.80
CA ALA A 9 -16.31 8.05 5.31
C ALA A 9 -16.77 6.90 6.24
N GLU A 10 -17.06 7.18 7.52
CA GLU A 10 -17.62 6.19 8.45
C GLU A 10 -19.05 5.77 8.11
N GLU A 11 -19.79 6.57 7.32
CA GLU A 11 -21.11 6.23 6.82
C GLU A 11 -21.12 4.97 5.93
N ARG A 12 -19.95 4.53 5.44
CA ARG A 12 -19.85 3.26 4.71
C ARG A 12 -20.34 2.06 5.52
N TYR A 13 -20.28 2.12 6.85
CA TYR A 13 -20.79 1.07 7.73
C TYR A 13 -22.29 1.11 7.92
N ASN A 14 -22.93 2.23 7.60
CA ASN A 14 -24.40 2.40 7.65
C ASN A 14 -25.07 2.04 6.31
N HIS A 15 -24.28 1.81 5.24
CA HIS A 15 -24.83 1.41 3.95
C HIS A 15 -25.45 0.00 4.05
N PRO A 16 -26.61 -0.28 3.41
CA PRO A 16 -27.26 -1.59 3.44
C PRO A 16 -26.37 -2.76 3.02
N ASP A 17 -25.37 -2.51 2.19
CA ASP A 17 -24.41 -3.50 1.72
C ASP A 17 -23.14 -3.62 2.61
N ALA A 18 -23.02 -2.82 3.67
CA ALA A 18 -21.83 -2.78 4.52
C ALA A 18 -21.48 -4.16 5.11
N GLY A 19 -22.49 -4.89 5.54
CA GLY A 19 -22.32 -6.24 6.10
C GLY A 19 -21.87 -7.31 5.12
N ARG A 20 -21.97 -7.06 3.79
CA ARG A 20 -21.59 -8.07 2.77
C ARG A 20 -20.06 -8.25 2.65
N HIS A 21 -19.29 -7.27 3.06
CA HIS A 21 -17.82 -7.26 2.94
C HIS A 21 -17.11 -7.48 4.28
N LEU A 22 -17.86 -7.49 5.38
CA LEU A 22 -17.34 -7.72 6.72
C LEU A 22 -17.55 -9.19 7.12
N ASN A 23 -16.54 -9.77 7.77
CA ASN A 23 -16.71 -11.08 8.36
C ASN A 23 -17.81 -11.03 9.44
N PRO A 24 -18.80 -11.95 9.46
CA PRO A 24 -19.89 -11.97 10.44
C PRO A 24 -19.39 -11.93 11.91
N SER A 25 -18.20 -12.47 12.19
CA SER A 25 -17.61 -12.44 13.53
C SER A 25 -17.32 -11.02 14.03
N LEU A 26 -17.11 -10.05 13.13
CA LEU A 26 -16.91 -8.64 13.47
C LEU A 26 -18.23 -7.95 13.83
N LEU A 27 -19.32 -8.31 13.13
CA LEU A 27 -20.63 -7.65 13.30
C LEU A 27 -21.20 -7.81 14.72
N ASN A 28 -20.83 -8.89 15.43
CA ASN A 28 -21.26 -9.18 16.79
C ASN A 28 -20.38 -8.53 17.86
N LYS A 29 -19.33 -7.78 17.49
CA LYS A 29 -18.39 -7.14 18.41
C LYS A 29 -18.49 -5.61 18.30
N LYS A 30 -18.12 -4.94 19.38
CA LYS A 30 -18.10 -3.47 19.41
C LYS A 30 -17.06 -2.93 18.44
N ARG A 31 -17.46 -2.02 17.55
CA ARG A 31 -16.51 -1.24 16.75
C ARG A 31 -15.88 -0.15 17.63
N TRP A 32 -14.55 -0.07 17.63
CA TRP A 32 -13.79 0.94 18.36
C TRP A 32 -13.95 2.32 17.72
N GLN A 33 -14.16 3.33 18.55
CA GLN A 33 -14.41 4.73 18.15
C GLN A 33 -13.37 5.71 18.71
N GLY A 34 -12.24 5.19 19.27
CA GLY A 34 -11.18 6.03 19.85
C GLY A 34 -11.21 6.10 21.39
N GLU A 35 -12.17 5.44 22.06
CA GLU A 35 -12.16 5.32 23.52
C GLU A 35 -10.97 4.50 24.03
N SER A 36 -10.67 4.62 25.37
CA SER A 36 -9.57 3.86 25.96
C SER A 36 -9.75 2.34 25.80
N ILE A 37 -8.72 1.70 25.30
CA ILE A 37 -8.63 0.23 25.10
C ILE A 37 -7.40 -0.38 25.77
N ILE A 38 -6.85 0.28 26.81
CA ILE A 38 -5.72 -0.23 27.58
C ILE A 38 -6.03 -1.63 28.08
N GLY A 39 -5.13 -2.58 27.86
CA GLY A 39 -5.24 -3.98 28.28
C GLY A 39 -6.26 -4.82 27.49
N LYS A 40 -6.91 -4.25 26.47
CA LYS A 40 -7.82 -4.97 25.59
C LYS A 40 -7.10 -5.52 24.35
N THR A 41 -7.80 -6.38 23.62
CA THR A 41 -7.37 -6.86 22.29
C THR A 41 -8.22 -6.16 21.23
N LEU A 42 -7.55 -5.42 20.32
CA LEU A 42 -8.16 -4.77 19.16
C LEU A 42 -7.87 -5.58 17.91
N TRP A 43 -8.93 -5.98 17.20
CA TRP A 43 -8.85 -6.52 15.86
C TRP A 43 -8.92 -5.39 14.83
N VAL A 44 -7.87 -5.23 14.02
CA VAL A 44 -7.85 -4.30 12.89
C VAL A 44 -8.09 -5.10 11.62
N HIS A 45 -9.05 -4.68 10.80
CA HIS A 45 -9.45 -5.39 9.59
C HIS A 45 -9.05 -4.59 8.34
N ALA A 46 -8.38 -5.24 7.38
CA ALA A 46 -8.15 -4.65 6.07
C ALA A 46 -9.45 -4.63 5.25
N GLU A 47 -9.80 -3.47 4.69
CA GLU A 47 -11.11 -3.26 4.04
C GLU A 47 -11.02 -3.17 2.52
N GLN A 48 -9.90 -2.79 1.97
CA GLN A 48 -9.72 -2.49 0.55
C GLN A 48 -8.49 -3.17 -0.03
N GLY A 49 -7.80 -2.52 -0.97
CA GLY A 49 -6.66 -3.10 -1.66
C GLY A 49 -5.35 -3.04 -0.86
N LEU A 50 -4.32 -3.68 -1.42
CA LEU A 50 -2.96 -3.67 -0.85
C LEU A 50 -2.40 -2.25 -0.66
N GLY A 51 -2.75 -1.31 -1.55
CA GLY A 51 -2.34 0.09 -1.42
C GLY A 51 -2.89 0.74 -0.14
N ASP A 52 -4.15 0.47 0.19
CA ASP A 52 -4.80 0.99 1.40
C ASP A 52 -4.20 0.38 2.67
N THR A 53 -3.86 -0.92 2.64
CA THR A 53 -3.13 -1.61 3.70
C THR A 53 -1.79 -0.93 3.98
N VAL A 54 -1.00 -0.67 2.94
CA VAL A 54 0.31 0.01 3.05
C VAL A 54 0.12 1.45 3.53
N MET A 55 -0.79 2.20 2.91
CA MET A 55 -1.06 3.60 3.25
C MET A 55 -1.45 3.77 4.72
N CYS A 56 -2.33 2.91 5.24
CA CYS A 56 -2.82 3.00 6.61
C CYS A 56 -1.83 2.46 7.66
N ALA A 57 -0.80 1.71 7.27
CA ALA A 57 0.22 1.21 8.19
C ALA A 57 0.95 2.34 8.94
N ARG A 58 0.97 3.57 8.40
CA ARG A 58 1.49 4.76 9.07
C ARG A 58 0.86 5.06 10.43
N TYR A 59 -0.36 4.57 10.67
CA TYR A 59 -1.08 4.75 11.93
C TYR A 59 -0.71 3.69 12.99
N PHE A 60 -0.02 2.62 12.64
CA PHE A 60 0.29 1.54 13.57
C PHE A 60 1.13 1.97 14.78
N PRO A 61 2.12 2.88 14.65
CA PRO A 61 2.79 3.44 15.83
C PRO A 61 1.84 4.13 16.82
N LEU A 62 0.73 4.73 16.34
CA LEU A 62 -0.30 5.31 17.20
C LEU A 62 -1.17 4.23 17.86
N LEU A 63 -1.50 3.16 17.12
CA LEU A 63 -2.18 2.00 17.71
C LEU A 63 -1.36 1.38 18.85
N ARG A 64 -0.05 1.24 18.67
CA ARG A 64 0.83 0.72 19.75
C ARG A 64 0.73 1.55 21.04
N LYS A 65 0.59 2.87 20.91
CA LYS A 65 0.46 3.78 22.08
C LYS A 65 -0.86 3.64 22.83
N THR A 66 -1.86 2.94 22.28
CA THR A 66 -3.15 2.73 22.98
C THR A 66 -3.05 1.76 24.16
N GLY A 67 -1.95 1.00 24.28
CA GLY A 67 -1.76 -0.03 25.29
C GLY A 67 -2.61 -1.29 25.09
N ALA A 68 -3.23 -1.45 23.94
CA ALA A 68 -3.95 -2.66 23.56
C ALA A 68 -3.02 -3.67 22.85
N LYS A 69 -3.39 -4.95 22.94
CA LYS A 69 -2.87 -5.97 22.01
C LYS A 69 -3.52 -5.75 20.65
N ILE A 70 -2.73 -5.60 19.59
CA ILE A 70 -3.23 -5.36 18.24
C ILE A 70 -3.05 -6.62 17.40
N ILE A 71 -4.15 -7.08 16.80
CA ILE A 71 -4.17 -8.13 15.78
C ILE A 71 -4.60 -7.47 14.47
N TYR A 72 -3.79 -7.57 13.42
CA TYR A 72 -4.13 -7.02 12.12
C TYR A 72 -4.34 -8.12 11.10
N GLU A 73 -5.57 -8.20 10.61
CA GLU A 73 -5.97 -9.09 9.52
C GLU A 73 -5.78 -8.35 8.19
N CYS A 74 -4.88 -8.84 7.34
CA CYS A 74 -4.57 -8.24 6.05
C CYS A 74 -4.27 -9.29 4.98
N GLN A 75 -4.07 -8.83 3.75
CA GLN A 75 -3.69 -9.70 2.63
C GLN A 75 -2.33 -10.35 2.89
N SER A 76 -2.20 -11.64 2.59
CA SER A 76 -0.98 -12.44 2.84
C SER A 76 0.27 -11.82 2.21
N ALA A 77 0.14 -11.23 1.01
CA ALA A 77 1.25 -10.57 0.32
C ALA A 77 1.85 -9.37 1.09
N ALA A 78 1.07 -8.71 1.99
CA ALA A 78 1.55 -7.59 2.79
C ALA A 78 2.27 -8.03 4.08
N ILE A 79 2.05 -9.27 4.55
CA ILE A 79 2.55 -9.74 5.84
C ILE A 79 4.07 -9.63 5.96
N PRO A 80 4.90 -10.07 4.99
CA PRO A 80 6.36 -9.99 5.12
C PRO A 80 6.85 -8.54 5.35
N LEU A 81 6.39 -7.59 4.54
CA LEU A 81 6.74 -6.18 4.66
C LEU A 81 6.31 -5.58 6.01
N LEU A 82 5.07 -5.84 6.44
CA LEU A 82 4.54 -5.33 7.70
C LEU A 82 5.22 -5.96 8.92
N LYS A 83 5.53 -7.26 8.86
CA LYS A 83 6.21 -7.96 9.94
C LYS A 83 7.63 -7.44 10.19
N ASN A 84 8.32 -7.04 9.11
CA ASN A 84 9.65 -6.46 9.24
C ASN A 84 9.63 -5.13 10.03
N GLU A 85 8.70 -4.24 9.72
CA GLU A 85 8.60 -2.94 10.38
C GLU A 85 7.90 -3.01 11.75
N PHE A 86 6.90 -3.87 11.88
CA PHE A 86 6.06 -3.96 13.08
C PHE A 86 6.11 -5.36 13.72
N PRO A 87 7.29 -5.83 14.24
CA PRO A 87 7.43 -7.18 14.79
C PRO A 87 6.57 -7.43 16.05
N TRP A 88 6.05 -6.35 16.68
CA TRP A 88 5.14 -6.39 17.81
C TRP A 88 3.68 -6.65 17.44
N LEU A 89 3.33 -6.53 16.14
CA LEU A 89 1.99 -6.67 15.62
C LEU A 89 1.72 -8.15 15.31
N GLU A 90 0.58 -8.67 15.82
CA GLU A 90 0.11 -9.99 15.41
C GLU A 90 -0.58 -9.88 14.05
N LEU A 91 0.00 -10.49 13.03
CA LEU A 91 -0.48 -10.44 11.65
C LEU A 91 -1.21 -11.73 11.29
N VAL A 92 -2.40 -11.60 10.72
CA VAL A 92 -3.27 -12.70 10.31
C VAL A 92 -3.63 -12.52 8.83
N SER A 93 -3.52 -13.59 8.03
CA SER A 93 -3.94 -13.53 6.63
C SER A 93 -5.47 -13.51 6.52
N ILE A 94 -6.03 -12.58 5.76
CA ILE A 94 -7.46 -12.51 5.47
C ILE A 94 -7.94 -13.74 4.68
N GLU A 95 -7.07 -14.30 3.86
CA GLU A 95 -7.34 -15.50 3.06
C GLU A 95 -7.49 -16.76 3.93
N SER A 96 -6.98 -16.72 5.16
CA SER A 96 -7.12 -17.83 6.10
C SER A 96 -8.53 -17.95 6.70
N GLY A 97 -9.33 -16.89 6.67
CA GLY A 97 -10.63 -16.84 7.33
C GLY A 97 -10.57 -17.03 8.85
N ALA A 98 -9.40 -16.85 9.47
CA ALA A 98 -9.12 -17.26 10.84
C ALA A 98 -9.77 -16.36 11.92
N VAL A 99 -10.40 -15.25 11.58
CA VAL A 99 -10.98 -14.30 12.55
C VAL A 99 -11.91 -14.96 13.57
N ALA A 100 -12.66 -15.99 13.16
CA ALA A 100 -13.56 -16.73 14.04
C ALA A 100 -12.83 -17.52 15.16
N ASN A 101 -11.54 -17.79 14.98
CA ASN A 101 -10.70 -18.53 15.93
C ASN A 101 -10.01 -17.62 16.95
N TYR A 102 -10.18 -16.29 16.81
CA TYR A 102 -9.53 -15.30 17.67
C TYR A 102 -10.51 -14.71 18.69
N SER A 103 -10.01 -14.50 19.91
CA SER A 103 -10.72 -13.74 20.93
C SER A 103 -10.22 -12.29 20.91
N PHE A 104 -11.13 -11.32 20.73
CA PHE A 104 -10.84 -9.89 20.79
C PHE A 104 -12.03 -9.13 21.40
N ASP A 105 -11.75 -7.95 21.95
CA ASP A 105 -12.73 -7.15 22.67
C ASP A 105 -13.50 -6.20 21.75
N CYS A 106 -12.80 -5.63 20.78
CA CYS A 106 -13.35 -4.68 19.82
C CYS A 106 -12.59 -4.78 18.48
N TRP A 107 -13.17 -4.16 17.46
CA TRP A 107 -12.56 -4.13 16.14
C TRP A 107 -12.65 -2.74 15.49
N ILE A 108 -11.82 -2.52 14.45
CA ILE A 108 -11.86 -1.34 13.61
C ILE A 108 -11.43 -1.71 12.19
N GLY A 109 -12.02 -1.08 11.19
CA GLY A 109 -11.49 -1.12 9.83
C GLY A 109 -10.26 -0.23 9.70
N VAL A 110 -9.27 -0.67 8.96
CA VAL A 110 -8.00 0.07 8.80
C VAL A 110 -8.21 1.47 8.23
N MET A 111 -9.19 1.64 7.35
CA MET A 111 -9.57 2.93 6.76
C MET A 111 -10.29 3.88 7.73
N SER A 112 -10.63 3.42 8.94
CA SER A 112 -11.18 4.27 10.01
C SER A 112 -10.09 4.86 10.91
N LEU A 113 -8.84 4.41 10.82
CA LEU A 113 -7.73 4.95 11.62
C LEU A 113 -7.52 6.46 11.40
N PRO A 114 -7.63 7.01 10.17
CA PRO A 114 -7.60 8.45 9.96
C PRO A 114 -8.68 9.19 10.75
N HIS A 115 -9.90 8.65 10.85
CA HIS A 115 -10.98 9.27 11.62
C HIS A 115 -10.65 9.35 13.11
N VAL A 116 -10.05 8.30 13.67
CA VAL A 116 -9.71 8.24 15.10
C VAL A 116 -8.49 9.10 15.45
N PHE A 117 -7.47 9.15 14.58
CA PHE A 117 -6.18 9.74 14.91
C PHE A 117 -5.88 11.07 14.22
N CYS A 118 -6.58 11.42 13.14
CA CYS A 118 -6.27 12.58 12.33
C CYS A 118 -7.32 13.68 12.51
N HIS A 119 -6.92 14.77 13.16
CA HIS A 119 -7.77 15.93 13.39
C HIS A 119 -7.51 17.09 12.41
N ALA A 120 -6.43 16.99 11.61
CA ALA A 120 -6.08 17.95 10.55
C ALA A 120 -5.18 17.28 9.53
N ALA A 121 -5.03 17.86 8.33
CA ALA A 121 -4.14 17.35 7.30
C ALA A 121 -2.69 17.18 7.79
N ASP A 122 -2.22 18.16 8.57
CA ASP A 122 -0.87 18.18 9.12
C ASP A 122 -0.61 17.09 10.18
N ASN A 123 -1.67 16.46 10.69
CA ASN A 123 -1.58 15.38 11.66
C ASN A 123 -1.57 13.98 11.02
N ILE A 124 -1.55 13.90 9.70
CA ILE A 124 -1.36 12.62 9.00
C ILE A 124 0.06 12.12 9.32
N PRO A 125 0.23 10.95 9.98
CA PRO A 125 1.55 10.47 10.34
C PRO A 125 2.38 10.05 9.13
N GLY A 126 3.71 10.01 9.27
CA GLY A 126 4.58 9.47 8.24
C GLY A 126 4.86 10.41 7.07
N GLN A 127 5.21 11.66 7.37
CA GLN A 127 5.73 12.62 6.36
C GLN A 127 7.08 12.19 5.75
N SER A 128 7.76 11.23 6.35
CA SER A 128 8.96 10.55 5.86
C SER A 128 8.68 9.06 5.68
N ALA A 129 9.68 8.28 5.27
CA ALA A 129 9.58 6.83 5.20
C ALA A 129 9.06 6.25 6.53
N TYR A 130 8.07 5.35 6.47
CA TYR A 130 7.47 4.70 7.63
C TYR A 130 7.41 3.17 7.50
N LEU A 131 7.92 2.61 6.40
CA LEU A 131 8.17 1.19 6.21
C LEU A 131 9.63 0.98 5.81
N SER A 132 10.12 -0.21 6.12
CA SER A 132 11.41 -0.73 5.69
C SER A 132 11.24 -2.14 5.14
N VAL A 133 12.16 -2.54 4.26
CA VAL A 133 12.20 -3.89 3.69
C VAL A 133 13.21 -4.74 4.46
N SER A 134 13.04 -6.05 4.39
CA SER A 134 13.97 -6.99 5.05
C SER A 134 15.38 -6.87 4.46
N GLN A 135 16.40 -7.16 5.29
CA GLN A 135 17.78 -7.15 4.83
C GLN A 135 18.04 -8.26 3.80
N GLU A 136 17.36 -9.39 3.95
CA GLU A 136 17.44 -10.52 3.01
C GLU A 136 16.95 -10.11 1.62
N ALA A 137 15.73 -9.55 1.52
CA ALA A 137 15.19 -9.05 0.27
C ALA A 137 16.06 -7.92 -0.31
N THR A 138 16.56 -7.00 0.54
CA THR A 138 17.46 -5.93 0.11
C THR A 138 18.71 -6.49 -0.56
N ASN A 139 19.38 -7.46 0.05
CA ASN A 139 20.60 -8.07 -0.47
C ASN A 139 20.35 -8.81 -1.80
N TYR A 140 19.26 -9.59 -1.85
CA TYR A 140 18.86 -10.31 -3.06
C TYR A 140 18.63 -9.34 -4.23
N TRP A 141 17.77 -8.35 -4.04
CA TRP A 141 17.39 -7.42 -5.09
C TRP A 141 18.53 -6.47 -5.50
N GLN A 142 19.39 -6.09 -4.57
CA GLN A 142 20.61 -5.34 -4.88
C GLN A 142 21.53 -6.13 -5.82
N HIS A 143 21.76 -7.40 -5.52
CA HIS A 143 22.57 -8.26 -6.38
C HIS A 143 21.93 -8.41 -7.76
N ARG A 144 20.65 -8.76 -7.79
CA ARG A 144 19.88 -9.02 -9.01
C ARG A 144 19.83 -7.81 -9.93
N VAL A 145 19.58 -6.62 -9.39
CA VAL A 145 19.55 -5.37 -10.15
C VAL A 145 20.93 -4.99 -10.68
N ASN A 146 22.00 -5.21 -9.90
CA ASN A 146 23.35 -4.92 -10.37
C ASN A 146 23.80 -5.86 -11.48
N GLU A 147 23.39 -7.12 -11.45
CA GLU A 147 23.64 -8.10 -12.51
C GLU A 147 22.99 -7.66 -13.83
N LEU A 148 21.72 -7.25 -13.79
CA LEU A 148 20.93 -6.91 -14.98
C LEU A 148 21.16 -5.49 -15.49
N SER A 149 21.63 -4.58 -14.63
CA SER A 149 21.93 -3.19 -14.98
C SER A 149 23.31 -2.81 -14.42
N PRO A 150 24.40 -3.33 -15.01
CA PRO A 150 25.73 -3.04 -14.54
C PRO A 150 26.12 -1.57 -14.77
N GLY A 151 26.94 -1.04 -13.85
CA GLY A 151 27.38 0.35 -13.86
C GLY A 151 26.39 1.31 -13.21
N ARG A 152 26.72 2.62 -13.23
CA ARG A 152 25.90 3.68 -12.64
C ARG A 152 24.85 4.22 -13.64
N ARG A 153 23.98 3.39 -14.14
CA ARG A 153 22.81 3.88 -14.90
C ARG A 153 21.74 4.38 -13.96
N PHE A 154 21.03 5.41 -14.37
CA PHE A 154 19.85 5.87 -13.67
C PHE A 154 18.75 4.79 -13.81
N ARG A 155 18.22 4.33 -12.68
CA ARG A 155 17.27 3.21 -12.60
C ARG A 155 15.88 3.72 -12.34
N VAL A 156 14.95 3.40 -13.21
CA VAL A 156 13.55 3.83 -13.10
C VAL A 156 12.63 2.62 -13.00
N GLY A 157 11.94 2.53 -11.89
CA GLY A 157 10.86 1.56 -11.72
C GLY A 157 9.58 2.07 -12.37
N VAL A 158 8.90 1.25 -13.18
CA VAL A 158 7.69 1.64 -13.90
C VAL A 158 6.52 0.71 -13.61
N ALA A 159 5.33 1.30 -13.37
CA ALA A 159 4.06 0.59 -13.29
C ALA A 159 2.97 1.42 -13.98
N TRP A 160 2.39 0.89 -15.04
CA TRP A 160 1.43 1.62 -15.89
C TRP A 160 0.01 1.09 -15.79
N SER A 161 -0.21 -0.02 -15.10
CA SER A 161 -1.55 -0.59 -14.93
C SER A 161 -1.74 -1.18 -13.53
N GLY A 162 -3.01 -1.26 -13.12
CA GLY A 162 -3.44 -1.87 -11.88
C GLY A 162 -4.09 -3.22 -12.08
N ASN A 163 -4.82 -3.68 -11.05
CA ASN A 163 -5.60 -4.91 -11.12
C ASN A 163 -6.82 -4.69 -12.04
N PRO A 164 -6.97 -5.43 -13.15
CA PRO A 164 -8.06 -5.25 -14.12
C PRO A 164 -9.46 -5.57 -13.55
N ILE A 165 -9.53 -6.30 -12.43
CA ILE A 165 -10.81 -6.57 -11.73
C ILE A 165 -11.34 -5.33 -11.01
N HIS A 166 -10.47 -4.36 -10.71
CA HIS A 166 -10.86 -3.13 -10.04
C HIS A 166 -11.75 -2.27 -10.94
N ARG A 167 -12.93 -1.85 -10.44
CA ARG A 167 -13.94 -1.11 -11.21
C ARG A 167 -13.41 0.15 -11.89
N ALA A 168 -12.48 0.86 -11.25
CA ALA A 168 -11.89 2.09 -11.77
C ALA A 168 -10.61 1.85 -12.59
N ASP A 169 -10.17 0.62 -12.79
CA ASP A 169 -8.89 0.33 -13.42
C ASP A 169 -8.75 0.94 -14.83
N ARG A 170 -9.81 0.88 -15.63
CA ARG A 170 -9.84 1.50 -16.97
C ARG A 170 -9.60 3.01 -16.98
N ARG A 171 -9.76 3.70 -15.84
CA ARG A 171 -9.58 5.15 -15.72
C ARG A 171 -8.16 5.51 -15.31
N ARG A 172 -7.47 4.65 -14.56
CA ARG A 172 -6.13 4.90 -14.01
C ARG A 172 -5.03 4.18 -14.76
N SER A 173 -5.32 3.02 -15.36
CA SER A 173 -4.34 2.25 -16.13
C SER A 173 -4.09 2.87 -17.51
N ILE A 174 -2.82 2.89 -17.93
CA ILE A 174 -2.36 3.32 -19.23
C ILE A 174 -2.03 2.06 -20.04
N LYS A 175 -2.48 1.97 -21.27
CA LYS A 175 -2.10 0.87 -22.15
C LYS A 175 -0.60 0.91 -22.45
N PHE A 176 0.07 -0.24 -22.45
CA PHE A 176 1.51 -0.33 -22.67
C PHE A 176 1.93 0.33 -23.99
N GLU A 177 1.16 0.15 -25.07
CA GLU A 177 1.43 0.71 -26.38
C GLU A 177 1.46 2.25 -26.39
N LYS A 178 0.86 2.88 -25.40
CA LYS A 178 0.91 4.34 -25.22
C LYS A 178 2.15 4.81 -24.47
N ILE A 179 2.69 4.02 -23.54
CA ILE A 179 3.87 4.39 -22.75
C ILE A 179 5.17 3.94 -23.41
N PHE A 180 5.16 2.79 -24.09
CA PHE A 180 6.31 2.19 -24.76
C PHE A 180 7.13 3.15 -25.65
N PRO A 181 6.52 3.97 -26.54
CA PRO A 181 7.29 4.86 -27.42
C PRO A 181 8.08 5.93 -26.67
N TYR A 182 7.68 6.26 -25.45
CA TYR A 182 8.40 7.22 -24.61
C TYR A 182 9.57 6.57 -23.91
N LEU A 183 9.39 5.37 -23.34
CA LEU A 183 10.45 4.63 -22.68
C LEU A 183 11.59 4.31 -23.67
N GLN A 184 11.24 3.91 -24.88
CA GLN A 184 12.20 3.56 -25.94
C GLN A 184 13.10 4.74 -26.35
N LYS A 185 12.65 5.98 -26.20
CA LYS A 185 13.40 7.18 -26.59
C LYS A 185 14.41 7.66 -25.55
N VAL A 186 14.36 7.13 -24.33
CA VAL A 186 15.21 7.60 -23.23
C VAL A 186 16.49 6.78 -23.18
N ASN A 187 17.62 7.44 -23.41
CA ASN A 187 18.94 6.81 -23.37
C ASN A 187 19.58 6.95 -21.98
N GLY A 188 20.45 6.02 -21.61
CA GLY A 188 21.20 6.07 -20.34
C GLY A 188 20.41 5.69 -19.10
N VAL A 189 19.17 5.23 -19.26
CA VAL A 189 18.28 4.78 -18.19
C VAL A 189 18.04 3.29 -18.32
N SER A 190 17.98 2.60 -17.16
CA SER A 190 17.49 1.23 -17.07
C SER A 190 16.09 1.25 -16.46
N PHE A 191 15.11 0.77 -17.22
CA PHE A 191 13.73 0.64 -16.74
C PHE A 191 13.51 -0.74 -16.16
N PHE A 192 12.82 -0.80 -14.99
CA PHE A 192 12.44 -2.02 -14.29
C PHE A 192 10.93 -2.06 -14.12
N VAL A 193 10.32 -3.20 -14.44
CA VAL A 193 8.87 -3.38 -14.23
C VAL A 193 8.58 -3.64 -12.76
N LEU A 194 7.58 -2.91 -12.22
CA LEU A 194 7.12 -3.03 -10.83
C LEU A 194 5.71 -3.63 -10.71
N GLN A 195 5.17 -4.19 -11.78
CA GLN A 195 3.82 -4.78 -11.80
C GLN A 195 3.88 -6.22 -12.30
N THR A 196 2.86 -7.03 -11.97
CA THR A 196 2.81 -8.46 -12.30
C THR A 196 2.14 -8.78 -13.64
N ASN A 197 1.29 -7.91 -14.15
CA ASN A 197 0.61 -8.13 -15.43
C ASN A 197 1.32 -7.36 -16.54
N VAL A 198 2.19 -8.07 -17.27
CA VAL A 198 3.17 -7.48 -18.21
C VAL A 198 3.03 -8.14 -19.57
N PRO A 199 2.90 -7.36 -20.68
CA PRO A 199 2.96 -7.92 -22.04
C PRO A 199 4.41 -8.27 -22.43
N ASP A 200 4.59 -9.31 -23.25
CA ASP A 200 5.90 -9.80 -23.67
C ASP A 200 6.76 -8.72 -24.36
N GLU A 201 6.14 -7.80 -25.08
CA GLU A 201 6.84 -6.70 -25.76
C GLU A 201 7.55 -5.75 -24.79
N CYS A 202 7.23 -5.78 -23.50
CA CYS A 202 7.86 -4.95 -22.48
C CYS A 202 9.37 -5.19 -22.40
N GLU A 203 9.83 -6.42 -22.61
CA GLU A 203 11.24 -6.80 -22.52
C GLU A 203 12.15 -6.07 -23.52
N ARG A 204 11.56 -5.45 -24.56
CA ARG A 204 12.31 -4.62 -25.51
C ARG A 204 12.77 -3.29 -24.95
N VAL A 205 12.19 -2.84 -23.82
CA VAL A 205 12.46 -1.50 -23.26
C VAL A 205 12.67 -1.50 -21.77
N ALA A 206 12.25 -2.53 -21.05
CA ALA A 206 12.34 -2.61 -19.61
C ALA A 206 12.74 -4.03 -19.16
N ILE A 207 13.45 -4.10 -18.06
CA ILE A 207 13.80 -5.35 -17.40
C ILE A 207 12.56 -5.84 -16.68
N ASN A 208 12.05 -6.99 -17.07
CA ASN A 208 10.88 -7.62 -16.50
C ASN A 208 11.30 -8.66 -15.45
N LEU A 209 10.90 -8.42 -14.20
CA LEU A 209 11.15 -9.29 -13.05
C LEU A 209 9.82 -9.65 -12.34
N SER A 210 8.69 -9.52 -13.06
CA SER A 210 7.36 -9.70 -12.49
C SER A 210 7.16 -11.07 -11.83
N ASP A 211 7.75 -12.11 -12.39
CA ASP A 211 7.64 -13.48 -11.87
C ASP A 211 8.44 -13.71 -10.58
N GLU A 212 9.39 -12.83 -10.28
CA GLU A 212 10.19 -12.85 -9.05
C GLU A 212 9.53 -12.01 -7.91
N LEU A 213 8.51 -11.19 -8.20
CA LEU A 213 7.81 -10.35 -7.22
C LEU A 213 6.70 -11.13 -6.51
N LEU A 214 7.07 -11.93 -5.52
CA LEU A 214 6.14 -12.83 -4.82
C LEU A 214 5.39 -12.14 -3.65
N THR A 215 6.03 -11.15 -3.03
CA THR A 215 5.51 -10.43 -1.85
C THR A 215 5.64 -8.91 -2.02
N LEU A 216 5.00 -8.15 -1.12
CA LEU A 216 5.24 -6.70 -1.07
C LEU A 216 6.63 -6.35 -0.53
N ASP A 217 7.27 -7.25 0.22
CA ASP A 217 8.67 -7.07 0.65
C ASP A 217 9.61 -7.13 -0.56
N ASP A 218 9.41 -8.09 -1.48
CA ASP A 218 10.14 -8.17 -2.75
C ASP A 218 9.94 -6.92 -3.59
N THR A 219 8.68 -6.51 -3.77
CA THR A 219 8.34 -5.30 -4.52
C THR A 219 8.99 -4.07 -3.89
N GLY A 220 8.91 -3.94 -2.57
CA GLY A 220 9.55 -2.87 -1.82
C GLY A 220 11.06 -2.88 -1.96
N ALA A 221 11.70 -4.05 -1.85
CA ALA A 221 13.14 -4.19 -1.97
C ALA A 221 13.63 -3.85 -3.39
N LEU A 222 12.91 -4.25 -4.44
CA LEU A 222 13.19 -3.80 -5.81
C LEU A 222 13.03 -2.28 -5.93
N ILE A 223 11.98 -1.68 -5.38
CA ILE A 223 11.75 -0.24 -5.36
C ILE A 223 12.93 0.48 -4.68
N THR A 224 13.50 -0.06 -3.61
CA THR A 224 14.65 0.58 -2.94
C THR A 224 15.89 0.69 -3.82
N GLN A 225 16.02 -0.13 -4.86
CA GLN A 225 17.12 -0.11 -5.82
C GLN A 225 16.93 0.92 -6.95
N MET A 226 15.75 1.57 -7.01
CA MET A 226 15.43 2.56 -8.05
C MET A 226 15.82 3.98 -7.62
N ASP A 227 16.22 4.82 -8.57
CA ASP A 227 16.43 6.25 -8.38
C ASP A 227 15.12 7.04 -8.47
N LEU A 228 14.18 6.52 -9.26
CA LEU A 228 12.85 7.09 -9.48
C LEU A 228 11.83 5.98 -9.68
N VAL A 229 10.63 6.17 -9.17
CA VAL A 229 9.45 5.35 -9.52
C VAL A 229 8.48 6.18 -10.34
N ILE A 230 7.99 5.64 -11.44
CA ILE A 230 6.91 6.24 -12.25
C ILE A 230 5.74 5.25 -12.25
N THR A 231 4.62 5.64 -11.70
CA THR A 231 3.49 4.72 -11.53
C THR A 231 2.15 5.42 -11.69
N VAL A 232 1.14 4.66 -12.12
CA VAL A 232 -0.26 5.06 -11.98
C VAL A 232 -0.73 4.81 -10.55
N ASP A 233 -1.95 5.23 -10.20
CA ASP A 233 -2.54 5.08 -8.87
C ASP A 233 -2.81 3.61 -8.51
N THR A 234 -1.80 2.92 -7.99
CA THR A 234 -1.82 1.50 -7.56
C THR A 234 -1.10 1.32 -6.24
N SER A 235 -1.00 0.08 -5.73
CA SER A 235 -0.21 -0.23 -4.53
C SER A 235 1.25 0.23 -4.62
N ILE A 236 1.82 0.31 -5.83
CA ILE A 236 3.22 0.70 -6.06
C ILE A 236 3.49 2.12 -5.55
N VAL A 237 2.59 3.09 -5.80
CA VAL A 237 2.80 4.46 -5.31
C VAL A 237 2.83 4.51 -3.78
N HIS A 238 1.97 3.72 -3.11
CA HIS A 238 1.92 3.66 -1.65
C HIS A 238 3.17 2.99 -1.06
N ILE A 239 3.66 1.91 -1.69
CA ILE A 239 4.90 1.24 -1.26
C ILE A 239 6.08 2.20 -1.46
N ALA A 240 6.20 2.83 -2.62
CA ALA A 240 7.28 3.76 -2.90
C ALA A 240 7.28 4.96 -1.94
N GLY A 241 6.09 5.54 -1.68
CA GLY A 241 5.94 6.61 -0.68
C GLY A 241 6.28 6.16 0.73
N ALA A 242 5.81 4.97 1.16
CA ALA A 242 6.11 4.40 2.47
C ALA A 242 7.60 4.15 2.70
N LEU A 243 8.35 3.88 1.62
CA LEU A 243 9.80 3.69 1.64
C LEU A 243 10.59 4.99 1.39
N GLY A 244 9.91 6.13 1.27
CA GLY A 244 10.55 7.44 1.04
C GLY A 244 11.18 7.59 -0.35
N LYS A 245 10.75 6.81 -1.36
CA LYS A 245 11.30 6.87 -2.71
C LYS A 245 10.68 8.00 -3.53
N LYS A 246 11.51 8.70 -4.28
CA LYS A 246 11.05 9.70 -5.25
C LYS A 246 10.12 9.06 -6.26
N THR A 247 8.90 9.58 -6.36
CA THR A 247 7.85 8.96 -7.17
C THR A 247 7.14 10.02 -8.02
N TRP A 248 6.98 9.72 -9.30
CA TRP A 248 6.08 10.45 -10.19
C TRP A 248 4.79 9.65 -10.33
N LEU A 249 3.71 10.23 -9.85
CA LEU A 249 2.39 9.62 -9.92
C LEU A 249 1.63 10.17 -11.13
N LEU A 250 1.22 9.26 -12.00
CA LEU A 250 0.40 9.55 -13.18
C LEU A 250 -1.08 9.44 -12.78
N LEU A 251 -1.74 10.57 -12.60
CA LEU A 251 -3.12 10.62 -12.17
C LEU A 251 -4.09 10.71 -13.36
N PRO A 252 -5.25 10.02 -13.29
CA PRO A 252 -6.34 10.27 -14.21
C PRO A 252 -7.01 11.62 -13.91
N TYR A 253 -7.77 12.16 -14.85
CA TYR A 253 -8.52 13.41 -14.65
C TYR A 253 -9.44 13.37 -13.41
N ARG A 254 -10.03 12.21 -13.11
CA ARG A 254 -10.83 11.97 -11.89
C ARG A 254 -10.05 11.00 -11.01
N TYR A 255 -9.26 11.55 -10.10
CA TYR A 255 -8.42 10.81 -9.16
C TYR A 255 -9.05 10.73 -7.76
N GLU A 256 -8.50 9.90 -6.93
CA GLU A 256 -8.96 9.65 -5.57
C GLU A 256 -8.65 10.83 -4.63
N TRP A 257 -9.50 11.02 -3.65
CA TRP A 257 -9.44 12.13 -2.68
C TRP A 257 -8.07 12.31 -2.01
N ARG A 258 -7.33 11.22 -1.84
CA ARG A 258 -6.04 11.20 -1.16
C ARG A 258 -4.96 12.02 -1.88
N TRP A 259 -5.10 12.22 -3.15
CA TRP A 259 -4.10 12.93 -3.95
C TRP A 259 -4.25 14.45 -3.91
N GLY A 260 -5.26 14.98 -3.18
CA GLY A 260 -5.49 16.41 -3.03
C GLY A 260 -6.03 17.07 -4.29
N LEU A 261 -6.14 18.39 -4.28
CA LEU A 261 -6.64 19.18 -5.42
C LEU A 261 -5.57 20.08 -6.00
N GLU A 262 -4.49 20.33 -5.26
CA GLU A 262 -3.47 21.31 -5.60
C GLU A 262 -2.09 20.82 -5.13
N GLY A 263 -1.03 21.38 -5.75
CA GLY A 263 0.35 21.12 -5.35
C GLY A 263 1.02 19.97 -6.11
N GLU A 264 2.34 19.88 -5.94
CA GLU A 264 3.21 18.87 -6.56
C GLU A 264 3.61 17.76 -5.58
N THR A 265 3.25 17.90 -4.30
CA THR A 265 3.54 16.95 -3.23
C THR A 265 2.27 16.55 -2.50
N ASN A 266 2.29 15.40 -1.87
CA ASN A 266 1.14 14.84 -1.18
C ASN A 266 1.51 14.31 0.20
N HIS A 267 0.56 14.33 1.14
CA HIS A 267 0.74 13.87 2.53
C HIS A 267 0.68 12.34 2.67
N TRP A 268 0.15 11.63 1.65
CA TRP A 268 -0.09 10.18 1.68
C TRP A 268 1.01 9.34 1.04
#